data_507105a097b0db3f19143c0e577510a4
#
_entry.id   507105a097b0db3f19143c0e577510a4
#
_cell.length_a   1.000
_cell.length_b   1.000
_cell.length_c   1.000
_cell.angle_alpha   90.00
_cell.angle_beta   90.00
_cell.angle_gamma   90.00
#
_symmetry.space_group_name_H-M   'P 1'
#
loop_
_entity.id
_entity.type
_entity.pdbx_description
1 polymer ?
#
loop_
_entity_poly.entity_id
_entity_poly.type
_entity_poly.pdbx_seq_one_letter_code
_entity_poly.pdbx_strand_id
1 'polypeptide(L)'
;PANAAMPSAVGRDYLAYLRASEAFYANQWPLARQGFAALAQSPSGWIAETAAYMPIRIGLRAAVAGATGEYGDFAGVDKVDAKAVAEARAGISAYLAAYPKGRYAASAQGLTRRVLWLENNRTELARAYERLLTTTPAKDEALADLVEEVDVHLLGSPDVAAAIAKAGDTPHLLAIADLMAMRPAEPDKPMALTAANLAAQQGVFAGRADLFSFLDATRAFYAGDDAKTVLTLIPDAARDKAYTPLAFSRQMLRGMALAKAKDPAEAGFWRDLLGGADPVYQRPLVEMGLALRWQHEGRLDLVFAPTSPITDAATRQILAQTMAPPALLRINAANMARPAHEREITIFTLLYKDLSRGAYADFTRDMALVPAKANTDAGLWDFAQQDKVPLGLFTQGKWSAGFACPALVQTAATLAKTPGNQQALICLGEFWRLNGFDGFSLFHNWPYFDSEYDPNALGNGPDGFPGKPLTRSAIYDRIIADRRAAPHIRAYALYRAIQCYAPSGSNG
;
A
#
# COMPACT_ATOMS: atom_id res chain seq x y z
N PRO A 1 -3.53 -49.16 6.88
CA PRO A 1 -3.36 -50.41 6.12
C PRO A 1 -1.91 -50.88 6.21
N ALA A 2 -1.47 -51.33 7.42
CA ALA A 2 -0.05 -51.53 7.70
C ALA A 2 0.54 -52.83 7.15
N ASN A 3 -0.23 -53.69 6.54
CA ASN A 3 0.23 -55.05 6.19
C ASN A 3 -0.24 -55.59 4.82
N ALA A 4 -0.54 -54.72 3.86
CA ALA A 4 -0.79 -55.21 2.51
C ALA A 4 0.54 -55.65 1.87
N ALA A 5 0.71 -56.92 1.59
CA ALA A 5 1.86 -57.41 0.82
C ALA A 5 1.77 -56.92 -0.61
N MET A 6 2.63 -55.98 -0.99
CA MET A 6 2.74 -55.48 -2.36
C MET A 6 3.47 -56.51 -3.23
N PRO A 7 2.85 -57.01 -4.30
CA PRO A 7 3.42 -58.04 -5.11
C PRO A 7 4.64 -57.59 -5.98
N SER A 8 4.67 -56.30 -6.33
CA SER A 8 5.76 -55.78 -7.18
C SER A 8 6.84 -55.04 -6.37
N ALA A 9 8.08 -55.03 -6.87
CA ALA A 9 9.17 -54.25 -6.27
C ALA A 9 8.83 -52.74 -6.19
N VAL A 10 8.31 -52.18 -7.27
CA VAL A 10 7.85 -50.76 -7.30
C VAL A 10 6.77 -50.47 -6.30
N GLY A 11 5.82 -51.43 -6.10
CA GLY A 11 4.74 -51.29 -5.08
C GLY A 11 5.33 -51.26 -3.65
N ARG A 12 6.35 -52.10 -3.37
CA ARG A 12 7.04 -52.06 -2.07
C ARG A 12 7.79 -50.77 -1.84
N ASP A 13 8.48 -50.25 -2.85
CA ASP A 13 9.17 -48.96 -2.76
C ASP A 13 8.20 -47.81 -2.57
N TYR A 14 7.06 -47.84 -3.24
CA TYR A 14 6.00 -46.86 -3.02
C TYR A 14 5.45 -46.85 -1.59
N LEU A 15 5.22 -48.03 -1.03
CA LEU A 15 4.80 -48.15 0.37
C LEU A 15 5.89 -47.66 1.34
N ALA A 16 7.15 -47.96 1.06
CA ALA A 16 8.28 -47.48 1.84
C ALA A 16 8.40 -45.96 1.75
N TYR A 17 8.18 -45.36 0.57
CA TYR A 17 8.09 -43.93 0.38
C TYR A 17 6.98 -43.28 1.22
N LEU A 18 5.78 -43.86 1.24
CA LEU A 18 4.67 -43.35 2.07
C LEU A 18 5.01 -43.40 3.56
N ARG A 19 5.66 -44.46 4.04
CA ARG A 19 6.09 -44.59 5.45
C ARG A 19 7.18 -43.57 5.80
N ALA A 20 8.16 -43.34 4.90
CA ALA A 20 9.20 -42.33 5.09
C ALA A 20 8.60 -40.92 5.08
N SER A 21 7.58 -40.69 4.24
CA SER A 21 6.86 -39.42 4.20
C SER A 21 6.01 -39.21 5.47
N GLU A 22 5.33 -40.25 5.98
CA GLU A 22 4.63 -40.19 7.25
C GLU A 22 5.58 -39.83 8.40
N ALA A 23 6.74 -40.47 8.48
CA ALA A 23 7.75 -40.15 9.48
C ALA A 23 8.25 -38.69 9.36
N PHE A 24 8.40 -38.19 8.14
CA PHE A 24 8.78 -36.79 7.86
C PHE A 24 7.71 -35.82 8.39
N TYR A 25 6.43 -36.04 8.11
CA TYR A 25 5.36 -35.16 8.57
C TYR A 25 5.09 -35.29 10.08
N ALA A 26 5.41 -36.44 10.66
CA ALA A 26 5.37 -36.69 12.11
C ALA A 26 6.61 -36.14 12.85
N ASN A 27 7.53 -35.43 12.19
CA ASN A 27 8.78 -34.91 12.73
C ASN A 27 9.73 -35.98 13.30
N GLN A 28 9.60 -37.23 12.86
CA GLN A 28 10.45 -38.35 13.25
C GLN A 28 11.70 -38.40 12.33
N TRP A 29 12.57 -37.39 12.47
CA TRP A 29 13.69 -37.15 11.54
C TRP A 29 14.61 -38.36 11.34
N PRO A 30 15.04 -39.11 12.37
CA PRO A 30 15.89 -40.28 12.16
C PRO A 30 15.22 -41.35 11.30
N LEU A 31 13.94 -41.62 11.54
CA LEU A 31 13.15 -42.64 10.81
C LEU A 31 12.90 -42.18 9.35
N ALA A 32 12.61 -40.92 9.15
CA ALA A 32 12.47 -40.35 7.80
C ALA A 32 13.76 -40.43 7.01
N ARG A 33 14.93 -40.08 7.61
CA ARG A 33 16.26 -40.22 6.96
C ARG A 33 16.53 -41.66 6.55
N GLN A 34 16.31 -42.62 7.49
CA GLN A 34 16.51 -44.04 7.20
C GLN A 34 15.62 -44.52 6.05
N GLY A 35 14.32 -44.14 6.11
CA GLY A 35 13.36 -44.53 5.09
C GLY A 35 13.71 -44.00 3.70
N PHE A 36 14.06 -42.73 3.56
CA PHE A 36 14.47 -42.18 2.24
C PHE A 36 15.84 -42.71 1.80
N ALA A 37 16.80 -42.90 2.71
CA ALA A 37 18.11 -43.49 2.33
C ALA A 37 17.95 -44.89 1.71
N ALA A 38 17.04 -45.73 2.23
CA ALA A 38 16.76 -47.04 1.67
C ALA A 38 16.17 -47.03 0.25
N LEU A 39 15.59 -45.88 -0.16
CA LEU A 39 14.97 -45.68 -1.47
C LEU A 39 15.90 -45.05 -2.53
N ALA A 40 17.13 -44.73 -2.16
CA ALA A 40 18.09 -44.09 -3.06
C ALA A 40 18.41 -44.93 -4.30
N GLN A 41 18.26 -46.26 -4.23
CA GLN A 41 18.51 -47.21 -5.33
C GLN A 41 17.21 -47.82 -5.89
N SER A 42 16.06 -47.17 -5.67
CA SER A 42 14.80 -47.63 -6.22
C SER A 42 14.85 -47.72 -7.74
N PRO A 43 14.34 -48.79 -8.36
CA PRO A 43 14.22 -48.88 -9.81
C PRO A 43 13.24 -47.83 -10.39
N SER A 44 12.43 -47.22 -9.57
CA SER A 44 11.59 -46.06 -9.93
C SER A 44 12.41 -44.78 -9.84
N GLY A 45 12.82 -44.23 -10.99
CA GLY A 45 13.61 -43.00 -11.05
C GLY A 45 13.03 -41.83 -10.28
N TRP A 46 11.69 -41.73 -10.25
CA TRP A 46 10.96 -40.73 -9.47
C TRP A 46 11.16 -40.92 -7.96
N ILE A 47 11.09 -42.18 -7.46
CA ILE A 47 11.28 -42.46 -6.03
C ILE A 47 12.74 -42.22 -5.64
N ALA A 48 13.70 -42.71 -6.46
CA ALA A 48 15.11 -42.49 -6.21
C ALA A 48 15.50 -41.01 -6.19
N GLU A 49 15.01 -40.23 -7.15
CA GLU A 49 15.23 -38.79 -7.19
C GLU A 49 14.62 -38.06 -6.00
N THR A 50 13.36 -38.41 -5.63
CA THR A 50 12.71 -37.84 -4.45
C THR A 50 13.46 -38.22 -3.17
N ALA A 51 13.93 -39.44 -3.04
CA ALA A 51 14.71 -39.90 -1.90
C ALA A 51 16.05 -39.12 -1.77
N ALA A 52 16.67 -38.75 -2.88
CA ALA A 52 17.88 -37.91 -2.89
C ALA A 52 17.58 -36.44 -2.50
N TYR A 53 16.39 -35.92 -2.79
CA TYR A 53 15.97 -34.56 -2.44
C TYR A 53 15.51 -34.42 -0.98
N MET A 54 14.85 -35.42 -0.41
CA MET A 54 14.21 -35.33 0.92
C MET A 54 15.18 -35.05 2.08
N PRO A 55 16.46 -35.47 2.08
CA PRO A 55 17.42 -35.07 3.11
C PRO A 55 17.52 -33.57 3.30
N ILE A 56 17.39 -32.77 2.21
CA ILE A 56 17.39 -31.31 2.27
C ILE A 56 16.19 -30.81 3.12
N ARG A 57 15.00 -31.35 2.80
CA ARG A 57 13.76 -30.96 3.48
C ARG A 57 13.76 -31.38 4.95
N ILE A 58 14.28 -32.58 5.24
CA ILE A 58 14.43 -33.08 6.61
C ILE A 58 15.38 -32.19 7.41
N GLY A 59 16.56 -31.87 6.84
CA GLY A 59 17.55 -31.02 7.50
C GLY A 59 16.97 -29.64 7.83
N LEU A 60 16.31 -28.99 6.85
CA LEU A 60 15.71 -27.65 7.07
C LEU A 60 14.59 -27.65 8.12
N ARG A 61 13.74 -28.68 8.15
CA ARG A 61 12.69 -28.76 9.17
C ARG A 61 13.25 -29.09 10.55
N ALA A 62 14.20 -30.00 10.62
CA ALA A 62 14.88 -30.34 11.86
C ALA A 62 15.63 -29.12 12.44
N ALA A 63 16.26 -28.33 11.57
CA ALA A 63 16.99 -27.14 11.97
C ALA A 63 16.16 -26.13 12.75
N VAL A 64 14.92 -25.92 12.36
CA VAL A 64 14.04 -24.92 12.97
C VAL A 64 13.08 -25.49 14.04
N ALA A 65 13.09 -26.81 14.26
CA ALA A 65 12.17 -27.46 15.19
C ALA A 65 12.26 -26.94 16.64
N GLY A 66 13.47 -26.53 17.08
CA GLY A 66 13.72 -25.93 18.39
C GLY A 66 13.76 -24.40 18.40
N ALA A 67 13.55 -23.76 17.26
CA ALA A 67 13.62 -22.32 17.09
C ALA A 67 12.25 -21.66 16.94
N THR A 68 11.26 -22.18 17.67
CA THR A 68 9.88 -21.67 17.67
C THR A 68 9.62 -20.96 18.99
N GLY A 69 9.11 -19.73 18.93
CA GLY A 69 8.72 -18.94 20.08
C GLY A 69 7.38 -19.40 20.70
N GLU A 70 6.96 -18.73 21.76
CA GLU A 70 5.76 -19.05 22.52
C GLU A 70 4.47 -18.98 21.67
N TYR A 71 4.43 -18.09 20.69
CA TYR A 71 3.29 -17.88 19.79
C TYR A 71 3.44 -18.59 18.43
N GLY A 72 4.41 -19.50 18.28
CA GLY A 72 4.66 -20.21 17.04
C GLY A 72 5.52 -19.43 16.04
N ASP A 73 5.99 -18.25 16.39
CA ASP A 73 6.91 -17.39 15.63
C ASP A 73 8.33 -17.95 15.61
N PHE A 74 9.15 -17.45 14.69
CA PHE A 74 10.56 -17.84 14.61
C PHE A 74 11.38 -17.12 15.69
N ALA A 75 11.98 -17.90 16.61
CA ALA A 75 12.69 -17.38 17.78
C ALA A 75 14.09 -16.81 17.48
N GLY A 76 14.55 -16.88 16.24
CA GLY A 76 15.85 -16.36 15.81
C GLY A 76 16.85 -17.41 15.35
N VAL A 77 17.80 -16.96 14.53
CA VAL A 77 18.82 -17.83 13.94
C VAL A 77 19.81 -18.43 14.97
N ASP A 78 19.92 -17.83 16.14
CA ASP A 78 20.74 -18.32 17.27
C ASP A 78 20.16 -19.56 17.97
N LYS A 79 18.88 -19.87 17.73
CA LYS A 79 18.18 -21.05 18.26
C LYS A 79 18.14 -22.23 17.28
N VAL A 80 18.69 -22.05 16.08
CA VAL A 80 18.66 -23.05 15.02
C VAL A 80 19.69 -24.15 15.28
N ASP A 81 19.32 -25.40 14.98
CA ASP A 81 20.29 -26.52 14.99
C ASP A 81 21.26 -26.42 13.80
N ALA A 82 22.46 -25.91 14.06
CA ALA A 82 23.51 -25.71 13.08
C ALA A 82 23.93 -27.01 12.36
N LYS A 83 23.86 -28.16 13.06
CA LYS A 83 24.17 -29.46 12.46
C LYS A 83 23.13 -29.85 11.42
N ALA A 84 21.87 -29.66 11.71
CA ALA A 84 20.79 -29.94 10.77
C ALA A 84 20.83 -28.99 9.55
N VAL A 85 21.27 -27.75 9.72
CA VAL A 85 21.48 -26.80 8.60
C VAL A 85 22.65 -27.29 7.72
N ALA A 86 23.77 -27.71 8.31
CA ALA A 86 24.90 -28.25 7.57
C ALA A 86 24.54 -29.52 6.79
N GLU A 87 23.70 -30.40 7.37
CA GLU A 87 23.14 -31.56 6.68
C GLU A 87 22.28 -31.15 5.46
N ALA A 88 21.43 -30.13 5.60
CA ALA A 88 20.66 -29.59 4.48
C ALA A 88 21.55 -29.03 3.37
N ARG A 89 22.59 -28.29 3.72
CA ARG A 89 23.59 -27.77 2.76
C ARG A 89 24.28 -28.90 1.99
N ALA A 90 24.73 -29.91 2.70
CA ALA A 90 25.36 -31.10 2.06
C ALA A 90 24.36 -31.82 1.14
N GLY A 91 23.09 -31.94 1.58
CA GLY A 91 22.03 -32.52 0.78
C GLY A 91 21.75 -31.73 -0.51
N ILE A 92 21.77 -30.41 -0.50
CA ILE A 92 21.63 -29.57 -1.70
C ILE A 92 22.80 -29.88 -2.68
N SER A 93 24.03 -29.86 -2.20
CA SER A 93 25.20 -30.12 -3.03
C SER A 93 25.16 -31.52 -3.65
N ALA A 94 24.85 -32.54 -2.86
CA ALA A 94 24.73 -33.92 -3.32
C ALA A 94 23.59 -34.09 -4.35
N TYR A 95 22.42 -33.51 -4.10
CA TYR A 95 21.30 -33.61 -5.02
C TYR A 95 21.60 -32.92 -6.36
N LEU A 96 22.14 -31.70 -6.36
CA LEU A 96 22.45 -30.95 -7.59
C LEU A 96 23.59 -31.60 -8.39
N ALA A 97 24.54 -32.27 -7.72
CA ALA A 97 25.57 -33.05 -8.40
C ALA A 97 25.00 -34.28 -9.10
N ALA A 98 24.08 -35.01 -8.45
CA ALA A 98 23.44 -36.20 -8.99
C ALA A 98 22.36 -35.90 -10.04
N TYR A 99 21.61 -34.82 -9.85
CA TYR A 99 20.42 -34.43 -10.64
C TYR A 99 20.47 -32.96 -11.05
N PRO A 100 21.47 -32.51 -11.86
CA PRO A 100 21.61 -31.07 -12.20
C PRO A 100 20.45 -30.51 -13.01
N LYS A 101 19.65 -31.33 -13.67
CA LYS A 101 18.41 -31.00 -14.41
C LYS A 101 17.22 -31.80 -13.89
N GLY A 102 17.30 -32.24 -12.65
CA GLY A 102 16.28 -33.05 -12.02
C GLY A 102 15.01 -32.25 -11.71
N ARG A 103 13.96 -32.96 -11.41
CA ARG A 103 12.62 -32.46 -11.06
C ARG A 103 12.65 -31.40 -9.96
N TYR A 104 13.55 -31.54 -8.99
CA TYR A 104 13.67 -30.65 -7.83
C TYR A 104 14.89 -29.71 -7.91
N ALA A 105 15.60 -29.64 -9.06
CA ALA A 105 16.83 -28.86 -9.16
C ALA A 105 16.59 -27.36 -8.87
N ALA A 106 15.55 -26.76 -9.44
CA ALA A 106 15.18 -25.37 -9.17
C ALA A 106 14.84 -25.14 -7.68
N SER A 107 14.08 -26.07 -7.08
CA SER A 107 13.74 -26.02 -5.65
C SER A 107 14.98 -26.14 -4.76
N ALA A 108 15.89 -27.09 -5.07
CA ALA A 108 17.14 -27.26 -4.32
C ALA A 108 18.02 -25.99 -4.40
N GLN A 109 18.13 -25.37 -5.58
CA GLN A 109 18.82 -24.10 -5.75
C GLN A 109 18.20 -22.97 -4.92
N GLY A 110 16.87 -22.86 -4.93
CA GLY A 110 16.14 -21.86 -4.14
C GLY A 110 16.36 -22.04 -2.63
N LEU A 111 16.39 -23.28 -2.14
CA LEU A 111 16.61 -23.59 -0.72
C LEU A 111 18.03 -23.22 -0.23
N THR A 112 18.99 -22.98 -1.13
CA THR A 112 20.32 -22.47 -0.76
C THR A 112 20.22 -21.15 0.01
N ARG A 113 19.34 -20.23 -0.38
CA ARG A 113 19.15 -18.96 0.33
C ARG A 113 18.65 -19.19 1.75
N ARG A 114 17.69 -20.11 1.92
CA ARG A 114 17.19 -20.48 3.27
C ARG A 114 18.29 -21.07 4.14
N VAL A 115 19.19 -21.89 3.59
CA VAL A 115 20.35 -22.40 4.32
C VAL A 115 21.27 -21.24 4.74
N LEU A 116 21.61 -20.32 3.83
CA LEU A 116 22.45 -19.17 4.11
C LEU A 116 21.86 -18.27 5.22
N TRP A 117 20.55 -18.06 5.20
CA TRP A 117 19.85 -17.32 6.23
C TRP A 117 19.93 -18.02 7.60
N LEU A 118 19.64 -19.32 7.66
CA LEU A 118 19.70 -20.11 8.90
C LEU A 118 21.12 -20.22 9.46
N GLU A 119 22.16 -20.16 8.63
CA GLU A 119 23.56 -20.10 9.03
C GLU A 119 24.00 -18.71 9.47
N ASN A 120 23.11 -17.72 9.40
CA ASN A 120 23.43 -16.30 9.59
C ASN A 120 24.58 -15.81 8.69
N ASN A 121 24.73 -16.44 7.50
CA ASN A 121 25.75 -16.06 6.51
C ASN A 121 25.22 -14.95 5.60
N ARG A 122 25.06 -13.76 6.16
CA ARG A 122 24.47 -12.60 5.50
C ARG A 122 25.26 -12.12 4.29
N THR A 123 26.59 -12.29 4.29
CA THR A 123 27.45 -11.90 3.17
C THR A 123 27.16 -12.72 1.90
N GLU A 124 27.10 -14.04 2.03
CA GLU A 124 26.76 -14.90 0.89
C GLU A 124 25.27 -14.80 0.51
N LEU A 125 24.42 -14.58 1.49
CA LEU A 125 23.00 -14.31 1.26
C LEU A 125 22.81 -13.03 0.43
N ALA A 126 23.52 -11.95 0.76
CA ALA A 126 23.52 -10.71 -0.01
C ALA A 126 23.95 -10.95 -1.47
N ARG A 127 25.03 -11.71 -1.69
CA ARG A 127 25.45 -12.08 -3.06
C ARG A 127 24.41 -12.90 -3.81
N ALA A 128 23.71 -13.80 -3.12
CA ALA A 128 22.64 -14.59 -3.73
C ALA A 128 21.47 -13.73 -4.15
N TYR A 129 21.06 -12.79 -3.31
CA TYR A 129 20.00 -11.83 -3.63
C TYR A 129 20.38 -10.84 -4.72
N GLU A 130 21.61 -10.31 -4.68
CA GLU A 130 22.12 -9.40 -5.73
C GLU A 130 22.00 -10.04 -7.11
N ARG A 131 22.40 -11.31 -7.25
CA ARG A 131 22.27 -12.05 -8.53
C ARG A 131 20.83 -12.17 -8.97
N LEU A 132 19.90 -12.46 -8.06
CA LEU A 132 18.48 -12.60 -8.41
C LEU A 132 17.84 -11.27 -8.77
N LEU A 133 18.08 -10.20 -8.00
CA LEU A 133 17.58 -8.87 -8.29
C LEU A 133 18.03 -8.34 -9.65
N THR A 134 19.24 -8.74 -10.09
CA THR A 134 19.78 -8.31 -11.38
C THR A 134 19.38 -9.19 -12.56
N THR A 135 18.91 -10.41 -12.32
CA THR A 135 18.53 -11.37 -13.36
C THR A 135 17.04 -11.60 -13.49
N THR A 136 16.24 -11.31 -12.45
CA THR A 136 14.78 -11.43 -12.48
C THR A 136 14.20 -10.27 -13.28
N PRO A 137 13.38 -10.53 -14.31
CA PRO A 137 12.74 -9.46 -15.09
C PRO A 137 11.83 -8.60 -14.22
N ALA A 138 11.79 -7.28 -14.47
CA ALA A 138 11.01 -6.32 -13.69
C ALA A 138 9.48 -6.56 -13.72
N LYS A 139 8.99 -7.34 -14.70
CA LYS A 139 7.56 -7.71 -14.83
C LYS A 139 7.28 -9.15 -14.37
N ASP A 140 8.25 -9.85 -13.79
CA ASP A 140 8.08 -11.19 -13.25
C ASP A 140 7.29 -11.12 -11.93
N GLU A 141 6.23 -11.89 -11.81
CA GLU A 141 5.42 -11.96 -10.57
C GLU A 141 6.26 -12.40 -9.36
N ALA A 142 7.27 -13.26 -9.59
CA ALA A 142 8.20 -13.69 -8.55
C ALA A 142 9.09 -12.57 -8.00
N LEU A 143 9.16 -11.40 -8.65
CA LEU A 143 9.94 -10.26 -8.15
C LEU A 143 9.34 -9.70 -6.85
N ALA A 144 8.03 -9.68 -6.71
CA ALA A 144 7.38 -9.21 -5.48
C ALA A 144 7.75 -10.11 -4.29
N ASP A 145 7.66 -11.43 -4.46
CA ASP A 145 8.05 -12.41 -3.44
C ASP A 145 9.54 -12.29 -3.09
N LEU A 146 10.39 -12.06 -4.12
CA LEU A 146 11.82 -11.85 -3.91
C LEU A 146 12.13 -10.59 -3.10
N VAL A 147 11.43 -9.48 -3.36
CA VAL A 147 11.59 -8.24 -2.60
C VAL A 147 11.20 -8.46 -1.14
N GLU A 148 10.06 -9.11 -0.87
CA GLU A 148 9.63 -9.44 0.48
C GLU A 148 10.64 -10.38 1.19
N GLU A 149 11.15 -11.39 0.47
CA GLU A 149 12.19 -12.29 1.00
C GLU A 149 13.46 -11.53 1.39
N VAL A 150 13.89 -10.56 0.57
CA VAL A 150 15.04 -9.69 0.85
C VAL A 150 14.81 -8.80 2.06
N ASP A 151 13.64 -8.17 2.15
CA ASP A 151 13.29 -7.31 3.27
C ASP A 151 13.29 -8.08 4.59
N VAL A 152 12.63 -9.23 4.64
CA VAL A 152 12.48 -10.03 5.87
C VAL A 152 13.80 -10.70 6.28
N HIS A 153 14.54 -11.27 5.33
CA HIS A 153 15.67 -12.13 5.67
C HIS A 153 17.04 -11.44 5.60
N LEU A 154 17.12 -10.25 5.03
CA LEU A 154 18.36 -9.49 4.94
C LEU A 154 18.22 -8.07 5.48
N LEU A 155 17.36 -7.23 4.86
CA LEU A 155 17.31 -5.78 5.16
C LEU A 155 16.75 -5.46 6.55
N GLY A 156 15.87 -6.28 7.09
CA GLY A 156 15.35 -6.14 8.46
C GLY A 156 16.36 -6.43 9.58
N SER A 157 17.59 -6.83 9.24
CA SER A 157 18.62 -7.16 10.23
C SER A 157 19.45 -5.95 10.63
N PRO A 158 19.76 -5.74 11.93
CA PRO A 158 20.46 -4.54 12.41
C PRO A 158 21.87 -4.35 11.82
N ASP A 159 22.57 -5.44 11.45
CA ASP A 159 23.95 -5.38 10.92
C ASP A 159 24.03 -5.53 9.40
N VAL A 160 22.91 -5.32 8.72
CA VAL A 160 22.82 -5.58 7.27
C VAL A 160 23.80 -4.75 6.44
N ALA A 161 23.95 -3.46 6.77
CA ALA A 161 24.85 -2.57 6.02
C ALA A 161 26.31 -3.06 6.07
N ALA A 162 26.77 -3.57 7.24
CA ALA A 162 28.09 -4.13 7.40
C ALA A 162 28.26 -5.43 6.58
N ALA A 163 27.25 -6.30 6.55
CA ALA A 163 27.28 -7.54 5.79
C ALA A 163 27.33 -7.29 4.26
N ILE A 164 26.53 -6.32 3.78
CA ILE A 164 26.51 -5.90 2.37
C ILE A 164 27.85 -5.23 1.99
N ALA A 165 28.36 -4.31 2.80
CA ALA A 165 29.64 -3.68 2.57
C ALA A 165 30.79 -4.69 2.54
N LYS A 166 30.76 -5.71 3.40
CA LYS A 166 31.73 -6.80 3.41
C LYS A 166 31.65 -7.69 2.16
N ALA A 167 30.49 -7.83 1.55
CA ALA A 167 30.35 -8.54 0.28
C ALA A 167 31.14 -7.87 -0.85
N GLY A 168 31.11 -6.54 -0.93
CA GLY A 168 31.92 -5.73 -1.84
C GLY A 168 31.55 -5.77 -3.32
N ASP A 169 30.64 -6.68 -3.70
CA ASP A 169 30.18 -6.96 -5.06
C ASP A 169 28.66 -6.95 -5.21
N THR A 170 27.97 -6.20 -4.33
CA THR A 170 26.50 -6.13 -4.23
C THR A 170 26.00 -4.68 -4.35
N PRO A 171 26.24 -3.98 -5.48
CA PRO A 171 25.93 -2.55 -5.61
C PRO A 171 24.44 -2.23 -5.49
N HIS A 172 23.53 -3.08 -5.96
CA HIS A 172 22.09 -2.80 -5.87
C HIS A 172 21.59 -2.91 -4.44
N LEU A 173 22.00 -3.93 -3.70
CA LEU A 173 21.63 -4.08 -2.28
C LEU A 173 22.25 -2.97 -1.42
N LEU A 174 23.49 -2.58 -1.71
CA LEU A 174 24.12 -1.46 -1.03
C LEU A 174 23.34 -0.16 -1.30
N ALA A 175 22.93 0.08 -2.55
CA ALA A 175 22.12 1.22 -2.90
C ALA A 175 20.77 1.23 -2.16
N ILE A 176 20.11 0.07 -2.02
CA ILE A 176 18.87 -0.05 -1.25
C ILE A 176 19.12 0.28 0.23
N ALA A 177 20.16 -0.28 0.83
CA ALA A 177 20.51 0.01 2.22
C ALA A 177 20.84 1.50 2.44
N ASP A 178 21.54 2.13 1.50
CA ASP A 178 21.83 3.56 1.53
C ASP A 178 20.55 4.41 1.41
N LEU A 179 19.65 4.06 0.50
CA LEU A 179 18.36 4.74 0.37
C LEU A 179 17.50 4.60 1.63
N MET A 180 17.55 3.46 2.31
CA MET A 180 16.89 3.27 3.60
C MET A 180 17.54 4.14 4.68
N ALA A 181 18.88 4.22 4.73
CA ALA A 181 19.63 5.04 5.67
C ALA A 181 19.48 6.54 5.43
N MET A 182 19.04 6.97 4.24
CA MET A 182 18.71 8.36 3.92
C MET A 182 17.34 8.77 4.47
N ARG A 183 16.45 7.83 4.79
CA ARG A 183 15.16 8.13 5.41
C ARG A 183 15.36 8.38 6.90
N PRO A 184 15.00 9.54 7.45
CA PRO A 184 15.05 9.73 8.89
C PRO A 184 14.07 8.78 9.57
N ALA A 185 14.53 8.09 10.62
CA ALA A 185 13.69 7.23 11.44
C ALA A 185 12.65 8.05 12.23
N GLU A 186 13.01 9.28 12.56
CA GLU A 186 12.19 10.28 13.23
C GLU A 186 12.50 11.66 12.60
N PRO A 187 11.53 12.58 12.52
CA PRO A 187 11.70 13.88 11.86
C PRO A 187 12.91 14.68 12.35
N ASP A 188 13.25 14.56 13.63
CA ASP A 188 14.34 15.33 14.28
C ASP A 188 15.69 14.61 14.30
N LYS A 189 15.76 13.37 13.80
CA LYS A 189 17.02 12.64 13.75
C LYS A 189 17.79 12.95 12.46
N PRO A 190 19.11 13.20 12.58
CA PRO A 190 19.95 13.39 11.40
C PRO A 190 19.96 12.12 10.54
N MET A 191 20.10 12.31 9.24
CA MET A 191 20.31 11.20 8.29
C MET A 191 21.52 10.37 8.72
N ALA A 192 21.33 9.03 8.76
CA ALA A 192 22.39 8.12 9.16
C ALA A 192 23.54 8.05 8.15
N LEU A 193 23.26 8.23 6.86
CA LEU A 193 24.26 8.18 5.77
C LEU A 193 24.87 9.55 5.53
N THR A 194 26.14 9.72 5.95
CA THR A 194 26.89 10.97 5.67
C THR A 194 27.48 10.98 4.26
N ALA A 195 27.82 12.18 3.74
CA ALA A 195 28.51 12.32 2.46
C ALA A 195 29.86 11.55 2.43
N ALA A 196 30.59 11.58 3.54
CA ALA A 196 31.86 10.86 3.65
C ALA A 196 31.68 9.34 3.58
N ASN A 197 30.63 8.82 4.23
CA ASN A 197 30.33 7.37 4.21
C ASN A 197 29.92 6.94 2.79
N LEU A 198 29.09 7.72 2.10
CA LEU A 198 28.71 7.43 0.72
C LEU A 198 29.93 7.48 -0.22
N ALA A 199 30.79 8.51 -0.08
CA ALA A 199 32.01 8.61 -0.89
C ALA A 199 32.97 7.43 -0.69
N ALA A 200 33.07 6.90 0.53
CA ALA A 200 33.90 5.72 0.82
C ALA A 200 33.40 4.43 0.12
N GLN A 201 32.14 4.39 -0.29
CA GLN A 201 31.54 3.24 -0.98
C GLN A 201 31.71 3.29 -2.51
N GLN A 202 32.25 4.37 -3.07
CA GLN A 202 32.33 4.60 -4.53
C GLN A 202 32.93 3.40 -5.29
N GLY A 203 33.89 2.68 -4.69
CA GLY A 203 34.52 1.50 -5.28
C GLY A 203 33.55 0.35 -5.56
N VAL A 204 32.55 0.15 -4.73
CA VAL A 204 31.50 -0.88 -4.91
C VAL A 204 30.64 -0.60 -6.14
N PHE A 205 30.50 0.68 -6.49
CA PHE A 205 29.73 1.12 -7.66
C PHE A 205 30.58 1.27 -8.93
N ALA A 206 31.75 0.65 -8.98
CA ALA A 206 32.59 0.64 -10.18
C ALA A 206 31.79 0.06 -11.37
N GLY A 207 31.69 0.81 -12.48
CA GLY A 207 30.84 0.49 -13.62
C GLY A 207 29.34 0.83 -13.48
N ARG A 208 28.93 1.40 -12.34
CA ARG A 208 27.55 1.86 -12.06
C ARG A 208 27.53 3.32 -11.61
N ALA A 209 28.22 4.18 -12.34
CA ALA A 209 28.30 5.61 -12.04
C ALA A 209 26.92 6.31 -12.05
N ASP A 210 26.00 5.80 -12.85
CA ASP A 210 24.59 6.23 -12.90
C ASP A 210 23.87 6.01 -11.56
N LEU A 211 24.06 4.85 -10.96
CA LEU A 211 23.46 4.50 -9.66
C LEU A 211 24.12 5.30 -8.54
N PHE A 212 25.45 5.41 -8.53
CA PHE A 212 26.17 6.21 -7.53
C PHE A 212 25.77 7.70 -7.58
N SER A 213 25.70 8.28 -8.77
CA SER A 213 25.24 9.66 -8.96
C SER A 213 23.79 9.88 -8.48
N PHE A 214 22.92 8.86 -8.64
CA PHE A 214 21.55 8.90 -8.09
C PHE A 214 21.56 8.90 -6.56
N LEU A 215 22.39 8.08 -5.92
CA LEU A 215 22.52 8.07 -4.46
C LEU A 215 23.03 9.39 -3.92
N ASP A 216 24.06 9.96 -4.54
CA ASP A 216 24.61 11.26 -4.12
C ASP A 216 23.60 12.40 -4.26
N ALA A 217 22.86 12.42 -5.37
CA ALA A 217 21.77 13.39 -5.58
C ALA A 217 20.63 13.19 -4.57
N THR A 218 20.28 11.95 -4.24
CA THR A 218 19.22 11.61 -3.27
C THR A 218 19.63 12.05 -1.87
N ARG A 219 20.89 11.77 -1.48
CA ARG A 219 21.45 12.23 -0.21
C ARG A 219 21.40 13.75 -0.11
N ALA A 220 21.87 14.45 -1.16
CA ALA A 220 21.84 15.91 -1.20
C ALA A 220 20.41 16.48 -1.07
N PHE A 221 19.43 15.85 -1.72
CA PHE A 221 18.03 16.23 -1.64
C PHE A 221 17.47 16.13 -0.21
N TYR A 222 17.68 14.97 0.45
CA TYR A 222 17.20 14.73 1.80
C TYR A 222 18.01 15.47 2.88
N ALA A 223 19.30 15.73 2.66
CA ALA A 223 20.12 16.59 3.53
C ALA A 223 19.69 18.06 3.50
N GLY A 224 18.83 18.45 2.59
CA GLY A 224 18.38 19.83 2.47
C GLY A 224 19.33 20.73 1.68
N ASP A 225 20.28 20.15 0.95
CA ASP A 225 21.21 20.89 0.09
C ASP A 225 20.45 21.71 -0.98
N ASP A 226 21.14 22.69 -1.58
CA ASP A 226 20.57 23.50 -2.66
C ASP A 226 20.07 22.60 -3.81
N ALA A 227 18.85 22.83 -4.26
CA ALA A 227 18.26 22.11 -5.38
C ALA A 227 19.15 22.09 -6.63
N LYS A 228 20.00 23.12 -6.86
CA LYS A 228 20.99 23.17 -7.94
C LYS A 228 21.97 22.01 -7.90
N THR A 229 22.35 21.51 -6.71
CA THR A 229 23.22 20.33 -6.57
C THR A 229 22.56 19.13 -7.21
N VAL A 230 21.30 18.85 -6.88
CA VAL A 230 20.52 17.74 -7.46
C VAL A 230 20.38 17.91 -8.97
N LEU A 231 20.03 19.11 -9.43
CA LEU A 231 19.84 19.42 -10.85
C LEU A 231 21.13 19.28 -11.68
N THR A 232 22.28 19.46 -11.04
CA THR A 232 23.61 19.25 -11.67
C THR A 232 23.96 17.76 -11.76
N LEU A 233 23.69 16.99 -10.69
CA LEU A 233 23.97 15.54 -10.64
C LEU A 233 23.02 14.71 -11.52
N ILE A 234 21.82 15.25 -11.80
CA ILE A 234 20.81 14.57 -12.62
C ILE A 234 20.44 15.47 -13.79
N PRO A 235 21.08 15.30 -14.97
CA PRO A 235 20.72 16.01 -16.19
C PRO A 235 19.26 15.78 -16.61
N ASP A 236 18.70 16.77 -17.31
CA ASP A 236 17.34 16.67 -17.84
C ASP A 236 17.26 15.64 -18.98
N ALA A 237 16.46 14.63 -18.79
CA ALA A 237 16.11 13.60 -19.76
C ALA A 237 14.59 13.38 -19.83
N ALA A 238 13.78 14.40 -19.48
CA ALA A 238 12.32 14.28 -19.45
C ALA A 238 11.68 13.97 -20.81
N ARG A 239 12.43 14.18 -21.92
CA ARG A 239 11.95 13.94 -23.30
C ARG A 239 12.36 12.58 -23.87
N ASP A 240 12.94 11.70 -23.05
CA ASP A 240 13.24 10.35 -23.48
C ASP A 240 11.95 9.58 -23.75
N LYS A 241 12.00 8.65 -24.71
CA LYS A 241 10.81 7.91 -25.16
C LYS A 241 10.42 6.77 -24.23
N ALA A 242 11.32 6.34 -23.36
CA ALA A 242 11.11 5.27 -22.37
C ALA A 242 12.17 5.35 -21.27
N TYR A 243 11.84 4.85 -20.09
CA TYR A 243 12.73 4.88 -18.93
C TYR A 243 12.91 3.49 -18.35
N THR A 244 14.16 3.14 -18.05
CA THR A 244 14.44 2.07 -17.07
C THR A 244 14.02 2.55 -15.67
N PRO A 245 13.80 1.66 -14.69
CA PRO A 245 13.44 2.07 -13.33
C PRO A 245 14.39 3.11 -12.72
N LEU A 246 15.71 2.93 -12.89
CA LEU A 246 16.70 3.89 -12.38
C LEU A 246 16.63 5.23 -13.12
N ALA A 247 16.56 5.21 -14.47
CA ALA A 247 16.44 6.43 -15.26
C ALA A 247 15.17 7.22 -14.86
N PHE A 248 14.06 6.53 -14.64
CA PHE A 248 12.84 7.15 -14.16
C PHE A 248 13.00 7.75 -12.76
N SER A 249 13.55 7.00 -11.79
CA SER A 249 13.79 7.48 -10.43
C SER A 249 14.66 8.74 -10.41
N ARG A 250 15.66 8.80 -11.29
CA ARG A 250 16.51 10.00 -11.47
C ARG A 250 15.68 11.20 -11.93
N GLN A 251 14.80 11.03 -12.92
CA GLN A 251 13.95 12.13 -13.39
C GLN A 251 12.89 12.53 -12.36
N MET A 252 12.33 11.59 -11.62
CA MET A 252 11.43 11.89 -10.50
C MET A 252 12.13 12.76 -9.45
N LEU A 253 13.36 12.40 -9.05
CA LEU A 253 14.14 13.20 -8.10
C LEU A 253 14.43 14.61 -8.64
N ARG A 254 14.73 14.74 -9.95
CA ARG A 254 14.90 16.03 -10.61
C ARG A 254 13.62 16.87 -10.55
N GLY A 255 12.46 16.29 -10.83
CA GLY A 255 11.17 16.97 -10.72
C GLY A 255 10.88 17.44 -9.30
N MET A 256 11.16 16.61 -8.30
CA MET A 256 11.05 16.98 -6.88
C MET A 256 12.00 18.14 -6.51
N ALA A 257 13.20 18.17 -7.08
CA ALA A 257 14.14 19.28 -6.87
C ALA A 257 13.65 20.58 -7.52
N LEU A 258 13.05 20.52 -8.72
CA LEU A 258 12.40 21.67 -9.35
C LEU A 258 11.23 22.19 -8.50
N ALA A 259 10.40 21.29 -7.94
CA ALA A 259 9.30 21.63 -7.04
C ALA A 259 9.82 22.33 -5.76
N LYS A 260 10.86 21.77 -5.13
CA LYS A 260 11.51 22.35 -3.94
C LYS A 260 12.09 23.76 -4.23
N ALA A 261 12.65 23.94 -5.42
CA ALA A 261 13.15 25.25 -5.90
C ALA A 261 12.03 26.22 -6.30
N LYS A 262 10.78 25.77 -6.40
CA LYS A 262 9.66 26.51 -7.01
C LYS A 262 9.98 27.00 -8.43
N ASP A 263 10.70 26.16 -9.18
CA ASP A 263 11.17 26.51 -10.52
C ASP A 263 9.98 26.63 -11.50
N PRO A 264 9.87 27.69 -12.29
CA PRO A 264 8.81 27.87 -13.26
C PRO A 264 8.78 26.77 -14.35
N ALA A 265 9.90 26.10 -14.61
CA ALA A 265 9.99 25.01 -15.58
C ALA A 265 9.35 23.70 -15.10
N GLU A 266 9.03 23.57 -13.81
CA GLU A 266 8.53 22.33 -13.20
C GLU A 266 7.33 21.73 -13.94
N ALA A 267 6.29 22.52 -14.22
CA ALA A 267 5.10 22.04 -14.92
C ALA A 267 5.40 21.56 -16.36
N GLY A 268 6.32 22.22 -17.05
CA GLY A 268 6.80 21.79 -18.35
C GLY A 268 7.55 20.47 -18.29
N PHE A 269 8.44 20.35 -17.31
CA PHE A 269 9.22 19.14 -17.05
C PHE A 269 8.31 17.92 -16.80
N TRP A 270 7.30 18.02 -15.91
CA TRP A 270 6.36 16.93 -15.66
C TRP A 270 5.58 16.53 -16.91
N ARG A 271 5.16 17.50 -17.75
CA ARG A 271 4.47 17.18 -19.02
C ARG A 271 5.38 16.47 -20.01
N ASP A 272 6.63 16.88 -20.14
CA ASP A 272 7.60 16.23 -21.01
C ASP A 272 7.86 14.78 -20.54
N LEU A 273 8.00 14.55 -19.22
CA LEU A 273 8.26 13.25 -18.63
C LEU A 273 7.12 12.23 -18.85
N LEU A 274 5.86 12.71 -18.94
CA LEU A 274 4.71 11.87 -19.27
C LEU A 274 4.85 11.15 -20.60
N GLY A 275 5.59 11.73 -21.55
CA GLY A 275 5.74 11.21 -22.91
C GLY A 275 6.44 9.84 -22.98
N GLY A 276 7.38 9.58 -22.07
CA GLY A 276 8.16 8.34 -21.99
C GLY A 276 7.82 7.44 -20.79
N ALA A 277 6.94 7.90 -19.90
CA ALA A 277 6.60 7.18 -18.67
C ALA A 277 5.77 5.92 -18.94
N ASP A 278 6.16 4.78 -18.35
CA ASP A 278 5.38 3.54 -18.40
C ASP A 278 3.97 3.77 -17.82
N PRO A 279 2.90 3.32 -18.53
CA PRO A 279 1.53 3.64 -18.16
C PRO A 279 1.09 3.12 -16.79
N VAL A 280 1.68 2.01 -16.34
CA VAL A 280 1.23 1.31 -15.13
C VAL A 280 1.97 1.81 -13.89
N TYR A 281 3.30 1.89 -13.95
CA TYR A 281 4.13 2.14 -12.76
C TYR A 281 4.71 3.55 -12.68
N GLN A 282 4.91 4.22 -13.81
CA GLN A 282 5.60 5.51 -13.84
C GLN A 282 4.65 6.68 -14.03
N ARG A 283 3.73 6.56 -14.96
CA ARG A 283 2.81 7.63 -15.33
C ARG A 283 1.98 8.16 -14.15
N PRO A 284 1.39 7.35 -13.25
CA PRO A 284 0.64 7.87 -12.10
C PRO A 284 1.47 8.76 -11.19
N LEU A 285 2.77 8.44 -10.99
CA LEU A 285 3.68 9.25 -10.19
C LEU A 285 3.98 10.61 -10.83
N VAL A 286 4.16 10.65 -12.15
CA VAL A 286 4.35 11.89 -12.89
C VAL A 286 3.09 12.75 -12.87
N GLU A 287 1.93 12.13 -13.05
CA GLU A 287 0.63 12.81 -12.97
C GLU A 287 0.40 13.40 -11.58
N MET A 288 0.79 12.69 -10.52
CA MET A 288 0.75 13.20 -9.14
C MET A 288 1.69 14.41 -8.96
N GLY A 289 2.92 14.37 -9.50
CA GLY A 289 3.84 15.50 -9.44
C GLY A 289 3.26 16.75 -10.13
N LEU A 290 2.66 16.58 -11.31
CA LEU A 290 1.98 17.66 -12.02
C LEU A 290 0.74 18.18 -11.28
N ALA A 291 -0.03 17.28 -10.66
CA ALA A 291 -1.20 17.62 -9.87
C ALA A 291 -0.82 18.45 -8.63
N LEU A 292 0.25 18.07 -7.93
CA LEU A 292 0.80 18.84 -6.80
C LEU A 292 1.22 20.23 -7.22
N ARG A 293 1.90 20.37 -8.37
CA ARG A 293 2.24 21.69 -8.91
C ARG A 293 1.00 22.55 -9.12
N TRP A 294 -0.03 22.00 -9.77
CA TRP A 294 -1.27 22.74 -10.02
C TRP A 294 -2.07 23.01 -8.75
N GLN A 295 -2.02 22.11 -7.77
CA GLN A 295 -2.57 22.35 -6.44
C GLN A 295 -1.93 23.58 -5.78
N HIS A 296 -0.60 23.66 -5.77
CA HIS A 296 0.13 24.79 -5.18
C HIS A 296 -0.12 26.11 -5.92
N GLU A 297 -0.41 26.06 -7.22
CA GLU A 297 -0.80 27.22 -8.01
C GLU A 297 -2.28 27.61 -7.89
N GLY A 298 -3.11 26.82 -7.18
CA GLY A 298 -4.55 26.98 -7.11
C GLY A 298 -5.27 26.69 -8.43
N ARG A 299 -4.63 25.92 -9.34
CA ARG A 299 -5.09 25.63 -10.70
C ARG A 299 -5.72 24.24 -10.82
N LEU A 300 -6.61 23.89 -9.90
CA LEU A 300 -7.36 22.62 -9.98
C LEU A 300 -8.21 22.51 -11.25
N ASP A 301 -8.57 23.64 -11.87
CA ASP A 301 -9.23 23.68 -13.17
C ASP A 301 -8.46 22.90 -14.25
N LEU A 302 -7.14 22.92 -14.21
CA LEU A 302 -6.27 22.20 -15.14
C LEU A 302 -6.30 20.68 -14.90
N VAL A 303 -6.48 20.23 -13.65
CA VAL A 303 -6.61 18.81 -13.33
C VAL A 303 -7.89 18.23 -13.92
N PHE A 304 -9.00 18.97 -13.84
CA PHE A 304 -10.31 18.54 -14.28
C PHE A 304 -10.69 18.94 -15.72
N ALA A 305 -9.80 19.68 -16.39
CA ALA A 305 -10.01 20.06 -17.79
C ALA A 305 -10.21 18.82 -18.71
N PRO A 306 -11.02 18.92 -19.78
CA PRO A 306 -11.18 17.82 -20.75
C PRO A 306 -9.86 17.38 -21.38
N THR A 307 -8.92 18.32 -21.56
CA THR A 307 -7.59 18.10 -22.15
C THR A 307 -6.50 17.83 -21.10
N SER A 308 -6.88 17.61 -19.84
CA SER A 308 -5.92 17.34 -18.78
C SER A 308 -5.13 16.05 -19.08
N PRO A 309 -3.79 16.10 -18.99
CA PRO A 309 -2.98 14.89 -19.10
C PRO A 309 -3.08 14.00 -17.84
N ILE A 310 -3.68 14.50 -16.74
CA ILE A 310 -3.88 13.74 -15.50
C ILE A 310 -5.11 12.85 -15.68
N THR A 311 -4.86 11.56 -15.80
CA THR A 311 -5.87 10.50 -16.00
C THR A 311 -5.96 9.55 -14.82
N ASP A 312 -4.98 9.60 -13.90
CA ASP A 312 -4.95 8.76 -12.70
C ASP A 312 -6.17 9.05 -11.82
N ALA A 313 -6.99 7.99 -11.62
CA ALA A 313 -8.25 8.10 -10.91
C ALA A 313 -8.06 8.47 -9.44
N ALA A 314 -7.03 7.92 -8.77
CA ALA A 314 -6.75 8.17 -7.37
C ALA A 314 -6.37 9.63 -7.13
N THR A 315 -5.45 10.17 -7.92
CA THR A 315 -5.03 11.57 -7.87
C THR A 315 -6.22 12.53 -8.03
N ARG A 316 -7.06 12.28 -9.04
CA ARG A 316 -8.23 13.10 -9.32
C ARG A 316 -9.28 12.99 -8.22
N GLN A 317 -9.50 11.78 -7.69
CA GLN A 317 -10.44 11.54 -6.61
C GLN A 317 -10.04 12.28 -5.32
N ILE A 318 -8.77 12.18 -4.90
CA ILE A 318 -8.25 12.89 -3.74
C ILE A 318 -8.55 14.38 -3.85
N LEU A 319 -8.17 15.01 -4.97
CA LEU A 319 -8.39 16.45 -5.18
C LEU A 319 -9.88 16.82 -5.27
N ALA A 320 -10.72 15.96 -5.85
CA ALA A 320 -12.16 16.17 -5.88
C ALA A 320 -12.76 16.14 -4.47
N GLN A 321 -12.39 15.17 -3.66
CA GLN A 321 -12.94 14.98 -2.31
C GLN A 321 -12.45 16.02 -1.32
N THR A 322 -11.21 16.48 -1.42
CA THR A 322 -10.59 17.35 -0.41
C THR A 322 -10.65 18.83 -0.77
N MET A 323 -10.37 19.21 -2.02
CA MET A 323 -10.08 20.59 -2.39
C MET A 323 -11.02 21.22 -3.42
N ALA A 324 -11.68 20.39 -4.27
CA ALA A 324 -12.44 20.94 -5.39
C ALA A 324 -13.63 21.80 -4.95
N PRO A 325 -13.77 23.03 -5.51
CA PRO A 325 -14.96 23.84 -5.30
C PRO A 325 -16.20 23.24 -5.99
N PRO A 326 -17.43 23.60 -5.58
CA PRO A 326 -18.67 23.05 -6.13
C PRO A 326 -18.79 23.13 -7.66
N ALA A 327 -18.28 24.21 -8.24
CA ALA A 327 -18.32 24.39 -9.70
C ALA A 327 -17.51 23.32 -10.45
N LEU A 328 -16.30 23.00 -9.99
CA LEU A 328 -15.47 21.94 -10.58
C LEU A 328 -16.06 20.56 -10.35
N LEU A 329 -16.64 20.31 -9.17
CA LEU A 329 -17.34 19.05 -8.89
C LEU A 329 -18.51 18.84 -9.87
N ARG A 330 -19.31 19.88 -10.13
CA ARG A 330 -20.41 19.79 -11.12
C ARG A 330 -19.92 19.52 -12.54
N ILE A 331 -18.85 20.19 -12.95
CA ILE A 331 -18.24 19.96 -14.28
C ILE A 331 -17.77 18.50 -14.41
N ASN A 332 -17.07 18.00 -13.38
CA ASN A 332 -16.55 16.63 -13.41
C ASN A 332 -17.70 15.58 -13.35
N ALA A 333 -18.70 15.80 -12.52
CA ALA A 333 -19.88 14.94 -12.41
C ALA A 333 -20.67 14.82 -13.72
N ALA A 334 -20.77 15.93 -14.47
CA ALA A 334 -21.48 15.99 -15.77
C ALA A 334 -20.64 15.49 -16.94
N ASN A 335 -19.33 15.28 -16.79
CA ASN A 335 -18.45 14.90 -17.88
C ASN A 335 -18.56 13.40 -18.23
N MET A 336 -19.40 13.09 -19.22
CA MET A 336 -19.65 11.73 -19.69
C MET A 336 -18.43 11.01 -20.30
N ALA A 337 -17.36 11.72 -20.62
CA ALA A 337 -16.10 11.12 -21.06
C ALA A 337 -15.29 10.49 -19.91
N ARG A 338 -15.67 10.77 -18.65
CA ARG A 338 -15.04 10.17 -17.48
C ARG A 338 -15.70 8.84 -17.09
N PRO A 339 -14.94 7.90 -16.48
CA PRO A 339 -15.51 6.66 -15.94
C PRO A 339 -16.72 6.93 -15.05
N ALA A 340 -17.72 6.06 -15.11
CA ALA A 340 -18.93 6.21 -14.29
C ALA A 340 -18.61 6.29 -12.80
N HIS A 341 -17.71 5.43 -12.32
CA HIS A 341 -17.27 5.41 -10.92
C HIS A 341 -16.66 6.74 -10.47
N GLU A 342 -15.78 7.38 -11.27
CA GLU A 342 -15.21 8.71 -10.97
C GLU A 342 -16.31 9.78 -10.83
N ARG A 343 -17.30 9.74 -11.73
CA ARG A 343 -18.42 10.67 -11.70
C ARG A 343 -19.33 10.45 -10.48
N GLU A 344 -19.59 9.20 -10.13
CA GLU A 344 -20.39 8.83 -8.97
C GLU A 344 -19.73 9.28 -7.65
N ILE A 345 -18.42 9.10 -7.51
CA ILE A 345 -17.63 9.62 -6.38
C ILE A 345 -17.76 11.15 -6.31
N THR A 346 -17.65 11.81 -7.44
CA THR A 346 -17.77 13.27 -7.52
C THR A 346 -19.18 13.77 -7.13
N ILE A 347 -20.23 13.07 -7.59
CA ILE A 347 -21.62 13.38 -7.22
C ILE A 347 -21.83 13.16 -5.71
N PHE A 348 -21.33 12.04 -5.18
CA PHE A 348 -21.42 11.77 -3.75
C PHE A 348 -20.74 12.87 -2.93
N THR A 349 -19.52 13.24 -3.32
CA THR A 349 -18.76 14.32 -2.67
C THR A 349 -19.51 15.63 -2.67
N LEU A 350 -20.07 16.00 -3.82
CA LEU A 350 -20.86 17.23 -3.98
C LEU A 350 -22.07 17.24 -3.05
N LEU A 351 -22.90 16.20 -3.11
CA LEU A 351 -24.12 16.10 -2.31
C LEU A 351 -23.84 16.04 -0.80
N TYR A 352 -22.81 15.29 -0.39
CA TYR A 352 -22.38 15.23 1.00
C TYR A 352 -21.92 16.60 1.52
N LYS A 353 -21.07 17.31 0.76
CA LYS A 353 -20.58 18.64 1.13
C LYS A 353 -21.70 19.68 1.10
N ASP A 354 -22.61 19.62 0.14
CA ASP A 354 -23.80 20.50 0.10
C ASP A 354 -24.63 20.38 1.38
N LEU A 355 -24.96 19.16 1.80
CA LEU A 355 -25.72 18.92 3.04
C LEU A 355 -24.94 19.30 4.29
N SER A 356 -23.70 18.83 4.38
CA SER A 356 -22.89 19.02 5.59
C SER A 356 -22.47 20.47 5.82
N ARG A 357 -22.50 21.32 4.78
CA ARG A 357 -22.11 22.73 4.86
C ARG A 357 -23.29 23.70 4.72
N GLY A 358 -24.51 23.18 4.74
CA GLY A 358 -25.70 23.98 4.70
C GLY A 358 -26.09 24.60 3.35
N ALA A 359 -25.48 24.10 2.26
CA ALA A 359 -25.79 24.51 0.89
C ALA A 359 -27.04 23.78 0.35
N TYR A 360 -28.15 23.83 1.10
CA TYR A 360 -29.35 23.01 0.87
C TYR A 360 -30.02 23.27 -0.49
N ALA A 361 -29.99 24.51 -0.97
CA ALA A 361 -30.53 24.86 -2.29
C ALA A 361 -29.69 24.19 -3.40
N ASP A 362 -28.37 24.18 -3.24
CA ASP A 362 -27.45 23.51 -4.13
C ASP A 362 -27.66 22.00 -4.11
N PHE A 363 -27.77 21.38 -2.93
CA PHE A 363 -28.12 19.97 -2.79
C PHE A 363 -29.40 19.62 -3.58
N THR A 364 -30.47 20.41 -3.41
CA THR A 364 -31.73 20.14 -4.11
C THR A 364 -31.58 20.19 -5.63
N ARG A 365 -30.78 21.12 -6.14
CA ARG A 365 -30.46 21.22 -7.58
C ARG A 365 -29.58 20.05 -8.04
N ASP A 366 -28.52 19.75 -7.29
CA ASP A 366 -27.48 18.80 -7.68
C ASP A 366 -27.95 17.33 -7.55
N MET A 367 -29.06 17.08 -6.84
CA MET A 367 -29.76 15.79 -6.87
C MET A 367 -30.16 15.33 -8.29
N ALA A 368 -30.30 16.25 -9.24
CA ALA A 368 -30.53 15.91 -10.65
C ALA A 368 -29.34 15.17 -11.32
N LEU A 369 -28.15 15.22 -10.72
CA LEU A 369 -26.98 14.49 -11.19
C LEU A 369 -26.99 13.01 -10.78
N VAL A 370 -27.82 12.63 -9.80
CA VAL A 370 -27.88 11.23 -9.34
C VAL A 370 -28.46 10.36 -10.42
N PRO A 371 -27.79 9.28 -10.84
CA PRO A 371 -28.30 8.36 -11.84
C PRO A 371 -29.63 7.72 -11.39
N ALA A 372 -30.54 7.49 -12.33
CA ALA A 372 -31.83 6.84 -12.03
C ALA A 372 -31.65 5.40 -11.46
N LYS A 373 -30.53 4.75 -11.78
CA LYS A 373 -30.13 3.44 -11.24
C LYS A 373 -28.96 3.59 -10.28
N ALA A 374 -29.05 4.54 -9.34
CA ALA A 374 -28.06 4.69 -8.29
C ALA A 374 -27.99 3.44 -7.41
N ASN A 375 -26.80 3.12 -6.93
CA ASN A 375 -26.59 1.98 -6.05
C ASN A 375 -27.29 2.20 -4.71
N THR A 376 -28.22 1.31 -4.37
CA THR A 376 -29.00 1.31 -3.13
C THR A 376 -28.53 0.27 -2.13
N ASP A 377 -27.70 -0.69 -2.58
CA ASP A 377 -27.26 -1.85 -1.79
C ASP A 377 -25.90 -1.61 -1.11
N ALA A 378 -25.22 -0.50 -1.44
CA ALA A 378 -23.97 -0.10 -0.83
C ALA A 378 -24.18 0.82 0.36
N GLY A 379 -23.43 0.57 1.43
CA GLY A 379 -23.31 1.47 2.59
C GLY A 379 -22.08 2.39 2.48
N LEU A 380 -21.90 3.26 3.50
CA LEU A 380 -20.71 4.12 3.56
C LEU A 380 -19.41 3.36 3.72
N TRP A 381 -19.45 2.10 4.23
CA TRP A 381 -18.29 1.23 4.30
C TRP A 381 -17.77 0.88 2.90
N ASP A 382 -18.67 0.58 1.96
CA ASP A 382 -18.29 0.28 0.57
C ASP A 382 -17.63 1.48 -0.10
N PHE A 383 -18.09 2.69 0.22
CA PHE A 383 -17.45 3.92 -0.24
C PHE A 383 -16.03 4.09 0.35
N ALA A 384 -15.85 3.79 1.63
CA ALA A 384 -14.54 3.83 2.30
C ALA A 384 -13.55 2.81 1.70
N GLN A 385 -14.06 1.65 1.23
CA GLN A 385 -13.29 0.65 0.47
C GLN A 385 -13.13 1.04 -1.01
N GLN A 386 -13.84 2.08 -1.47
CA GLN A 386 -13.86 2.53 -2.87
C GLN A 386 -14.37 1.48 -3.88
N ASP A 387 -15.04 0.44 -3.41
CA ASP A 387 -15.60 -0.60 -4.29
C ASP A 387 -16.89 -0.15 -4.94
N LYS A 388 -17.76 0.55 -4.18
CA LYS A 388 -19.07 1.02 -4.62
C LYS A 388 -19.35 2.41 -4.10
N VAL A 389 -20.15 3.19 -4.84
CA VAL A 389 -20.56 4.53 -4.43
C VAL A 389 -22.02 4.50 -4.01
N PRO A 390 -22.33 4.78 -2.72
CA PRO A 390 -23.67 4.62 -2.18
C PRO A 390 -24.57 5.84 -2.48
N LEU A 391 -24.70 6.24 -3.74
CA LEU A 391 -25.56 7.36 -4.15
C LEU A 391 -27.03 7.15 -3.80
N GLY A 392 -27.46 5.90 -3.73
CA GLY A 392 -28.81 5.54 -3.33
C GLY A 392 -29.21 6.00 -1.92
N LEU A 393 -28.24 6.25 -1.03
CA LEU A 393 -28.51 6.81 0.29
C LEU A 393 -29.23 8.15 0.22
N PHE A 394 -28.94 8.99 -0.77
CA PHE A 394 -29.59 10.31 -0.90
C PHE A 394 -31.02 10.23 -1.44
N THR A 395 -31.39 9.16 -2.12
CA THR A 395 -32.71 8.98 -2.75
C THR A 395 -33.61 7.99 -2.00
N GLN A 396 -33.02 6.96 -1.36
CA GLN A 396 -33.74 5.85 -0.75
C GLN A 396 -33.18 5.48 0.64
N GLY A 397 -32.36 6.36 1.24
CA GLY A 397 -31.80 6.16 2.57
C GLY A 397 -32.89 6.20 3.66
N LYS A 398 -32.47 5.97 4.90
CA LYS A 398 -33.33 6.03 6.08
C LYS A 398 -33.34 7.46 6.63
N TRP A 399 -34.49 8.06 6.82
CA TRP A 399 -34.62 9.43 7.35
C TRP A 399 -35.63 9.57 8.47
N SER A 400 -36.31 8.51 8.89
CA SER A 400 -37.27 8.54 9.95
C SER A 400 -37.20 7.26 10.80
N ALA A 401 -36.93 7.44 12.10
CA ALA A 401 -37.00 6.37 13.09
C ALA A 401 -37.34 6.96 14.47
N GLY A 402 -38.58 6.82 14.91
CA GLY A 402 -39.03 7.37 16.17
C GLY A 402 -39.39 8.88 16.15
N PHE A 403 -38.92 9.60 15.14
CA PHE A 403 -39.30 10.99 14.86
C PHE A 403 -39.73 11.09 13.39
N ALA A 404 -40.95 11.61 13.16
CA ALA A 404 -41.49 11.66 11.81
C ALA A 404 -40.80 12.71 10.95
N CYS A 405 -40.11 12.25 9.91
CA CYS A 405 -39.39 13.09 8.96
C CYS A 405 -39.84 12.83 7.52
N PRO A 406 -39.96 13.89 6.71
CA PRO A 406 -40.16 13.72 5.27
C PRO A 406 -38.89 13.18 4.59
N ALA A 407 -38.99 12.83 3.30
CA ALA A 407 -37.85 12.44 2.51
C ALA A 407 -36.73 13.51 2.52
N LEU A 408 -35.48 13.09 2.39
CA LEU A 408 -34.30 13.96 2.50
C LEU A 408 -34.38 15.19 1.58
N VAL A 409 -34.85 15.03 0.34
CA VAL A 409 -35.01 16.16 -0.62
C VAL A 409 -35.99 17.19 -0.12
N GLN A 410 -37.08 16.77 0.53
CA GLN A 410 -38.07 17.67 1.11
C GLN A 410 -37.53 18.38 2.36
N THR A 411 -36.74 17.64 3.18
CA THR A 411 -36.02 18.22 4.32
C THR A 411 -35.06 19.31 3.86
N ALA A 412 -34.25 19.03 2.84
CA ALA A 412 -33.31 19.98 2.26
C ALA A 412 -34.02 21.19 1.64
N ALA A 413 -35.12 20.98 0.91
CA ALA A 413 -35.93 22.07 0.35
C ALA A 413 -36.51 22.98 1.42
N THR A 414 -36.90 22.42 2.56
CA THR A 414 -37.36 23.21 3.72
C THR A 414 -36.20 24.04 4.31
N LEU A 415 -35.04 23.44 4.49
CA LEU A 415 -33.86 24.12 4.99
C LEU A 415 -33.33 25.18 4.00
N ALA A 416 -33.46 24.97 2.69
CA ALA A 416 -33.11 25.94 1.67
C ALA A 416 -33.93 27.23 1.81
N LYS A 417 -35.24 27.11 2.15
CA LYS A 417 -36.12 28.24 2.38
C LYS A 417 -35.93 28.84 3.78
N THR A 418 -35.72 28.01 4.77
CA THR A 418 -35.64 28.39 6.19
C THR A 418 -34.51 27.60 6.88
N PRO A 419 -33.27 28.06 6.79
CA PRO A 419 -32.11 27.33 7.32
C PRO A 419 -32.13 27.08 8.83
N GLY A 420 -32.97 27.82 9.55
CA GLY A 420 -33.20 27.68 11.00
C GLY A 420 -34.38 26.80 11.36
N ASN A 421 -35.05 26.15 10.40
CA ASN A 421 -36.18 25.27 10.70
C ASN A 421 -35.75 24.08 11.54
N GLN A 422 -36.13 24.07 12.81
CA GLN A 422 -35.63 23.13 13.81
C GLN A 422 -36.07 21.68 13.54
N GLN A 423 -37.30 21.48 13.07
CA GLN A 423 -37.78 20.15 12.70
C GLN A 423 -36.99 19.58 11.53
N ALA A 424 -36.75 20.41 10.50
CA ALA A 424 -35.97 19.99 9.34
C ALA A 424 -34.49 19.73 9.71
N LEU A 425 -33.92 20.50 10.65
CA LEU A 425 -32.59 20.26 11.19
C LEU A 425 -32.49 18.91 11.95
N ILE A 426 -33.51 18.57 12.76
CA ILE A 426 -33.57 17.24 13.39
C ILE A 426 -33.67 16.17 12.33
N CYS A 427 -34.47 16.34 11.29
CA CYS A 427 -34.59 15.37 10.22
C CYS A 427 -33.29 15.17 9.43
N LEU A 428 -32.50 16.23 9.25
CA LEU A 428 -31.15 16.11 8.71
C LEU A 428 -30.25 15.30 9.66
N GLY A 429 -30.30 15.53 10.95
CA GLY A 429 -29.58 14.74 11.96
C GLY A 429 -30.02 13.28 12.00
N GLU A 430 -31.31 12.98 11.82
CA GLU A 430 -31.81 11.60 11.70
C GLU A 430 -31.28 10.91 10.44
N PHE A 431 -31.24 11.60 9.30
CA PHE A 431 -30.64 11.06 8.08
C PHE A 431 -29.18 10.69 8.30
N TRP A 432 -28.40 11.55 8.92
CA TRP A 432 -26.98 11.27 9.17
C TRP A 432 -26.80 10.06 10.10
N ARG A 433 -27.53 10.04 11.21
CA ARG A 433 -27.48 8.92 12.17
C ARG A 433 -27.88 7.59 11.54
N LEU A 434 -28.98 7.57 10.80
CA LEU A 434 -29.57 6.33 10.28
C LEU A 434 -28.80 5.74 9.09
N ASN A 435 -27.94 6.53 8.45
CA ASN A 435 -27.15 6.11 7.30
C ASN A 435 -25.63 6.08 7.58
N GLY A 436 -25.20 6.20 8.84
CA GLY A 436 -23.81 5.97 9.23
C GLY A 436 -22.86 7.15 8.97
N PHE A 437 -23.37 8.37 8.82
CA PHE A 437 -22.51 9.54 8.57
C PHE A 437 -21.81 10.07 9.83
N ASP A 438 -22.09 9.52 11.01
CA ASP A 438 -21.34 9.89 12.22
C ASP A 438 -19.91 9.37 12.13
N GLY A 439 -18.94 10.26 12.22
CA GLY A 439 -17.53 9.90 12.05
C GLY A 439 -17.09 9.59 10.59
N PHE A 440 -17.99 9.74 9.63
CA PHE A 440 -17.67 9.57 8.23
C PHE A 440 -16.76 10.68 7.72
N SER A 441 -15.71 10.31 7.00
CA SER A 441 -14.84 11.21 6.25
C SER A 441 -14.77 10.78 4.79
N LEU A 442 -14.88 11.74 3.88
CA LEU A 442 -14.74 11.50 2.44
C LEU A 442 -13.37 10.92 2.08
N PHE A 443 -12.36 11.35 2.78
CA PHE A 443 -11.00 10.87 2.62
C PHE A 443 -10.54 10.27 3.95
N HIS A 444 -10.45 8.95 3.98
CA HIS A 444 -9.99 8.22 5.16
C HIS A 444 -8.46 8.17 5.15
N ASN A 445 -7.83 9.17 5.76
CA ASN A 445 -6.49 8.96 6.27
C ASN A 445 -6.63 8.01 7.47
N TRP A 446 -6.18 6.77 7.32
CA TRP A 446 -6.13 5.83 8.43
C TRP A 446 -5.32 6.44 9.56
N PRO A 447 -5.90 6.59 10.77
CA PRO A 447 -5.20 7.23 11.89
C PRO A 447 -4.04 6.40 12.45
N TYR A 448 -3.72 5.27 11.84
CA TYR A 448 -2.60 4.41 12.26
C TYR A 448 -1.22 4.90 11.82
N PHE A 449 -1.17 5.85 10.91
CA PHE A 449 0.06 6.54 10.62
C PHE A 449 -0.09 7.95 11.18
N ASP A 450 0.57 8.21 12.30
CA ASP A 450 0.86 9.54 12.84
C ASP A 450 1.75 10.29 11.82
N SER A 451 1.28 10.40 10.58
CA SER A 451 1.91 11.27 9.60
C SER A 451 1.51 12.67 10.01
N GLU A 452 2.44 13.45 10.52
CA GLU A 452 2.30 14.88 10.67
C GLU A 452 1.61 15.44 9.42
N TYR A 453 0.62 16.29 9.63
CA TYR A 453 -0.07 16.98 8.54
C TYR A 453 0.95 17.73 7.67
N ASP A 454 1.26 17.18 6.50
CA ASP A 454 2.08 17.88 5.51
C ASP A 454 1.16 18.72 4.61
N PRO A 455 1.17 20.06 4.75
CA PRO A 455 0.36 20.94 3.91
C PRO A 455 0.72 20.87 2.41
N ASN A 456 1.87 20.29 2.08
CA ASN A 456 2.31 20.12 0.71
C ASN A 456 1.87 18.78 0.09
N ALA A 457 1.31 17.87 0.88
CA ALA A 457 0.83 16.60 0.35
C ALA A 457 -0.41 16.80 -0.55
N LEU A 458 -0.62 15.87 -1.45
CA LEU A 458 -1.76 15.89 -2.36
C LEU A 458 -3.08 15.90 -1.56
N GLY A 459 -3.93 16.87 -1.84
CA GLY A 459 -5.23 17.03 -1.18
C GLY A 459 -5.20 17.79 0.15
N ASN A 460 -4.03 18.18 0.66
CA ASN A 460 -3.89 18.90 1.93
C ASN A 460 -3.91 20.44 1.77
N GLY A 461 -4.19 20.93 0.58
CA GLY A 461 -4.41 22.36 0.37
C GLY A 461 -5.77 22.85 0.90
N PRO A 462 -6.06 24.17 0.77
CA PRO A 462 -7.34 24.72 1.23
C PRO A 462 -8.53 24.07 0.53
N ASP A 463 -9.55 23.67 1.31
CA ASP A 463 -10.81 23.18 0.74
C ASP A 463 -11.55 24.34 0.04
N GLY A 464 -11.71 24.22 -1.27
CA GLY A 464 -12.42 25.20 -2.10
C GLY A 464 -13.94 25.18 -1.95
N PHE A 465 -14.47 24.24 -1.15
CA PHE A 465 -15.90 24.17 -0.90
C PHE A 465 -16.29 25.14 0.22
N PRO A 466 -17.27 26.06 0.01
CA PRO A 466 -17.62 27.06 0.99
C PRO A 466 -18.29 26.49 2.24
N GLY A 467 -18.23 27.24 3.34
CA GLY A 467 -18.87 26.87 4.62
C GLY A 467 -18.02 25.94 5.48
N LYS A 468 -18.51 25.67 6.69
CA LYS A 468 -17.91 24.71 7.63
C LYS A 468 -18.83 23.50 7.78
N PRO A 469 -18.27 22.30 7.93
CA PRO A 469 -19.08 21.12 8.19
C PRO A 469 -19.93 21.27 9.47
N LEU A 470 -21.21 20.99 9.37
CA LEU A 470 -22.12 20.88 10.50
C LEU A 470 -22.01 19.47 11.07
N THR A 471 -21.87 19.38 12.37
CA THR A 471 -21.99 18.11 13.08
C THR A 471 -23.43 17.94 13.62
N ARG A 472 -23.81 16.69 13.81
CA ARG A 472 -25.11 16.36 14.40
C ARG A 472 -25.25 16.93 15.82
N SER A 473 -24.20 16.89 16.61
CA SER A 473 -24.15 17.51 17.94
C SER A 473 -24.39 19.02 17.88
N ALA A 474 -23.73 19.75 16.98
CA ALA A 474 -23.91 21.19 16.81
C ALA A 474 -25.36 21.57 16.44
N ILE A 475 -26.05 20.73 15.66
CA ILE A 475 -27.46 20.89 15.35
C ILE A 475 -28.30 20.82 16.63
N TYR A 476 -28.09 19.79 17.45
CA TYR A 476 -28.86 19.57 18.67
C TYR A 476 -28.57 20.64 19.72
N ASP A 477 -27.30 20.99 19.93
CA ASP A 477 -26.91 22.06 20.87
C ASP A 477 -27.60 23.40 20.55
N ARG A 478 -27.62 23.74 19.26
CA ARG A 478 -28.32 24.93 18.78
C ARG A 478 -29.81 24.91 19.10
N ILE A 479 -30.48 23.75 18.90
CA ILE A 479 -31.94 23.62 19.18
C ILE A 479 -32.21 23.65 20.70
N ILE A 480 -31.36 22.99 21.50
CA ILE A 480 -31.47 22.96 22.96
C ILE A 480 -31.32 24.35 23.55
N ALA A 481 -30.42 25.17 23.04
CA ALA A 481 -30.17 26.54 23.48
C ALA A 481 -31.31 27.51 23.10
N ASP A 482 -32.07 27.20 22.04
CA ASP A 482 -33.20 28.06 21.62
C ASP A 482 -34.42 27.87 22.53
N ARG A 483 -34.62 28.83 23.41
CA ARG A 483 -35.79 28.86 24.32
C ARG A 483 -37.16 28.97 23.62
N ARG A 484 -37.18 29.35 22.34
CA ARG A 484 -38.38 29.44 21.51
C ARG A 484 -38.71 28.14 20.80
N ALA A 485 -37.85 27.15 20.89
CA ALA A 485 -38.06 25.83 20.30
C ALA A 485 -39.30 25.18 20.93
N ALA A 486 -40.11 24.54 20.11
CA ALA A 486 -41.25 23.76 20.60
C ALA A 486 -40.77 22.68 21.59
N PRO A 487 -41.47 22.48 22.73
CA PRO A 487 -41.00 21.59 23.79
C PRO A 487 -40.67 20.19 23.33
N HIS A 488 -41.46 19.59 22.44
CA HIS A 488 -41.21 18.24 21.91
C HIS A 488 -39.98 18.19 21.00
N ILE A 489 -39.72 19.24 20.21
CA ILE A 489 -38.51 19.35 19.36
C ILE A 489 -37.26 19.45 20.24
N ARG A 490 -37.31 20.30 21.26
CA ARG A 490 -36.20 20.50 22.19
C ARG A 490 -35.94 19.26 23.04
N ALA A 491 -36.99 18.57 23.51
CA ALA A 491 -36.85 17.31 24.23
C ALA A 491 -36.22 16.23 23.36
N TYR A 492 -36.61 16.13 22.08
CA TYR A 492 -36.00 15.18 21.15
C TYR A 492 -34.55 15.53 20.84
N ALA A 493 -34.24 16.81 20.64
CA ALA A 493 -32.84 17.24 20.43
C ALA A 493 -31.94 16.87 21.64
N LEU A 494 -32.49 17.10 22.89
CA LEU A 494 -31.76 16.71 24.11
C LEU A 494 -31.53 15.20 24.20
N TYR A 495 -32.55 14.39 23.91
CA TYR A 495 -32.41 12.93 23.85
C TYR A 495 -31.33 12.49 22.87
N ARG A 496 -31.29 13.10 21.68
CA ARG A 496 -30.27 12.77 20.67
C ARG A 496 -28.89 13.32 21.00
N ALA A 497 -28.79 14.45 21.67
CA ALA A 497 -27.51 14.98 22.14
C ALA A 497 -26.85 14.04 23.16
N ILE A 498 -27.62 13.46 24.07
CA ILE A 498 -27.13 12.43 25.02
C ILE A 498 -26.57 11.23 24.24
N GLN A 499 -27.26 10.76 23.21
CA GLN A 499 -26.79 9.64 22.37
C GLN A 499 -25.54 9.98 21.55
N CYS A 500 -25.30 11.24 21.18
CA CYS A 500 -24.06 11.68 20.56
C CYS A 500 -22.89 11.65 21.55
N TYR A 501 -23.13 11.96 22.83
CA TYR A 501 -22.12 11.94 23.87
C TYR A 501 -21.69 10.50 24.24
N ALA A 502 -22.64 9.56 24.19
CA ALA A 502 -22.41 8.15 24.48
C ALA A 502 -22.79 7.27 23.26
N PRO A 503 -22.02 7.34 22.15
CA PRO A 503 -22.41 6.73 20.88
C PRO A 503 -22.41 5.19 20.89
N SER A 504 -21.66 4.56 21.80
CA SER A 504 -21.58 3.10 21.87
C SER A 504 -22.83 2.41 22.41
N GLY A 505 -23.77 3.18 22.92
CA GLY A 505 -24.97 2.61 23.57
C GLY A 505 -24.69 1.81 24.85
N SER A 506 -23.43 1.67 25.24
CA SER A 506 -23.01 0.94 26.43
C SER A 506 -23.30 1.68 27.74
N ASN A 507 -23.77 2.90 27.64
CA ASN A 507 -24.22 3.75 28.76
C ASN A 507 -25.74 3.87 28.78
N GLY A 508 -26.43 2.96 28.12
CA GLY A 508 -27.89 2.84 28.19
C GLY A 508 -28.31 1.92 29.32
#